data_f7737e6cb6b9c7140328db102c101ebd
#
_entry.id   f7737e6cb6b9c7140328db102c101ebd
#
_cell.length_a   1.000
_cell.length_b   1.000
_cell.length_c   1.000
_cell.angle_alpha   90.00
_cell.angle_beta   90.00
_cell.angle_gamma   90.00
#
_symmetry.space_group_name_H-M   'P 1'
#
loop_
_entity.id
_entity.type
_entity.pdbx_description
1 polymer ?
#
loop_
_entity_poly.entity_id
_entity_poly.type
_entity_poly.pdbx_seq_one_letter_code
_entity_poly.pdbx_strand_id
1 'polypeptide(L)'
;MMTITDKHAFFYTEWPSNFCKTRFIWTAFGETHEFFCTEQAFMWAKAKFFGDECSAQKILEVSDRSRDPMVCKRLGRKVKNYVDSEWDKVRYKYMLEPNVERFRQDENLKAKILDPKFEGKTFVEASPLDGIWGIRLGMETPLNELDDESKWNGKNLLGQVITEARRIVKSESSAC
;
A
#
# COMPACT_ATOMS: atom_id res chain seq x y z
N MET A 1 -3.70 11.22 -12.71
CA MET A 1 -4.54 10.23 -13.46
C MET A 1 -3.69 9.00 -13.71
N MET A 2 -4.24 7.79 -13.48
CA MET A 2 -3.54 6.54 -13.78
C MET A 2 -3.27 6.39 -15.28
N THR A 3 -2.12 5.83 -15.62
CA THR A 3 -1.79 5.45 -17.01
C THR A 3 -1.88 3.93 -17.13
N ILE A 4 -2.64 3.45 -18.13
CA ILE A 4 -2.88 2.02 -18.33
C ILE A 4 -2.37 1.61 -19.71
N THR A 5 -1.51 0.59 -19.73
CA THR A 5 -1.00 -0.05 -20.95
C THR A 5 -1.57 -1.46 -21.09
N ASP A 6 -1.10 -2.23 -22.04
CA ASP A 6 -1.50 -3.63 -22.18
C ASP A 6 -0.99 -4.49 -21.01
N LYS A 7 0.14 -4.11 -20.39
CA LYS A 7 0.81 -4.88 -19.32
C LYS A 7 0.63 -4.29 -17.94
N HIS A 8 0.58 -2.96 -17.83
CA HIS A 8 0.72 -2.27 -16.55
C HIS A 8 -0.39 -1.26 -16.29
N ALA A 9 -0.65 -1.02 -15.01
CA ALA A 9 -1.50 0.06 -14.50
C ALA A 9 -0.67 0.93 -13.55
N PHE A 10 -0.15 2.05 -14.07
CA PHE A 10 0.71 2.98 -13.33
C PHE A 10 -0.10 3.95 -12.48
N PHE A 11 0.32 4.11 -11.24
CA PHE A 11 -0.24 5.07 -10.30
C PHE A 11 0.86 5.73 -9.46
N TYR A 12 0.55 6.85 -8.84
CA TYR A 12 1.41 7.50 -7.86
C TYR A 12 0.58 8.01 -6.66
N THR A 13 -0.32 8.95 -6.89
CA THR A 13 -1.16 9.54 -5.84
C THR A 13 -2.62 9.09 -5.90
N GLU A 14 -2.96 8.31 -6.91
CA GLU A 14 -4.32 7.84 -7.14
C GLU A 14 -4.76 6.80 -6.09
N TRP A 15 -5.97 6.28 -6.24
CA TRP A 15 -6.62 5.40 -5.27
C TRP A 15 -5.83 4.13 -4.87
N PRO A 16 -4.89 3.56 -5.69
CA PRO A 16 -4.08 2.45 -5.20
C PRO A 16 -3.02 2.86 -4.18
N SER A 17 -2.66 4.14 -4.11
CA SER A 17 -1.67 4.65 -3.16
C SER A 17 -2.05 4.32 -1.71
N ASN A 18 -1.03 4.07 -0.89
CA ASN A 18 -1.19 3.90 0.56
C ASN A 18 -1.71 5.15 1.28
N PHE A 19 -1.61 6.31 0.64
CA PHE A 19 -2.09 7.59 1.15
C PHE A 19 -3.57 7.84 0.83
N CYS A 20 -4.21 6.96 0.05
CA CYS A 20 -5.63 7.05 -0.22
C CYS A 20 -6.42 6.92 1.09
N LYS A 21 -7.22 7.93 1.38
CA LYS A 21 -8.05 7.96 2.59
C LYS A 21 -9.25 7.02 2.40
N THR A 22 -9.37 6.09 3.32
CA THR A 22 -10.46 5.11 3.39
C THR A 22 -10.55 4.60 4.82
N ARG A 23 -11.71 4.13 5.25
CA ARG A 23 -11.87 3.52 6.57
C ARG A 23 -11.98 2.02 6.43
N PHE A 24 -11.17 1.31 7.21
CA PHE A 24 -11.24 -0.15 7.29
C PHE A 24 -10.77 -0.63 8.67
N ILE A 25 -11.23 -1.82 9.03
CA ILE A 25 -10.84 -2.50 10.26
C ILE A 25 -9.85 -3.60 9.92
N TRP A 26 -8.77 -3.69 10.69
CA TRP A 26 -7.79 -4.75 10.56
C TRP A 26 -7.39 -5.31 11.90
N THR A 27 -7.22 -6.63 11.96
CA THR A 27 -6.76 -7.35 13.14
C THR A 27 -5.37 -7.89 12.90
N ALA A 28 -4.42 -7.49 13.74
CA ALA A 28 -3.04 -7.98 13.73
C ALA A 28 -2.45 -7.86 15.14
N PHE A 29 -1.44 -8.66 15.47
CA PHE A 29 -0.81 -8.68 16.80
C PHE A 29 -1.79 -8.88 17.96
N GLY A 30 -2.91 -9.59 17.72
CA GLY A 30 -3.96 -9.81 18.72
C GLY A 30 -4.85 -8.59 19.02
N GLU A 31 -4.74 -7.52 18.24
CA GLU A 31 -5.50 -6.29 18.39
C GLU A 31 -6.30 -5.97 17.13
N THR A 32 -7.49 -5.36 17.32
CA THR A 32 -8.36 -4.92 16.22
C THR A 32 -8.51 -3.41 16.28
N HIS A 33 -8.18 -2.73 15.19
CA HIS A 33 -8.26 -1.27 15.10
C HIS A 33 -8.87 -0.81 13.78
N GLU A 34 -9.49 0.38 13.80
CA GLU A 34 -9.91 1.11 12.61
C GLU A 34 -8.76 2.01 12.14
N PHE A 35 -8.50 2.00 10.83
CA PHE A 35 -7.49 2.83 10.18
C PHE A 35 -8.14 3.74 9.14
N PHE A 36 -7.54 4.91 8.88
CA PHE A 36 -8.04 5.85 7.88
C PHE A 36 -7.25 5.84 6.56
N CYS A 37 -6.16 5.08 6.49
CA CYS A 37 -5.39 4.80 5.28
C CYS A 37 -4.46 3.60 5.53
N THR A 38 -3.99 3.01 4.45
CA THR A 38 -3.07 1.86 4.55
C THR A 38 -1.73 2.24 5.16
N GLU A 39 -1.24 3.46 4.91
CA GLU A 39 0.01 3.95 5.50
C GLU A 39 -0.05 3.96 7.04
N GLN A 40 -1.17 4.36 7.63
CA GLN A 40 -1.36 4.29 9.09
C GLN A 40 -1.25 2.86 9.60
N ALA A 41 -1.96 1.94 8.97
CA ALA A 41 -1.97 0.52 9.35
C ALA A 41 -0.55 -0.10 9.22
N PHE A 42 0.14 0.21 8.14
CA PHE A 42 1.49 -0.27 7.86
C PHE A 42 2.52 0.23 8.87
N MET A 43 2.48 1.52 9.21
CA MET A 43 3.38 2.11 10.21
C MET A 43 3.06 1.64 11.62
N TRP A 44 1.79 1.43 11.95
CA TRP A 44 1.38 0.80 13.21
C TRP A 44 1.94 -0.62 13.31
N ALA A 45 1.79 -1.42 12.26
CA ALA A 45 2.34 -2.79 12.24
C ALA A 45 3.86 -2.81 12.41
N LYS A 46 4.57 -1.85 11.80
CA LYS A 46 6.01 -1.70 11.98
C LYS A 46 6.37 -1.45 13.44
N ALA A 47 5.67 -0.53 14.10
CA ALA A 47 5.89 -0.24 15.52
C ALA A 47 5.61 -1.46 16.40
N LYS A 48 4.51 -2.16 16.16
CA LYS A 48 4.16 -3.39 16.89
C LYS A 48 5.19 -4.50 16.68
N PHE A 49 5.65 -4.70 15.46
CA PHE A 49 6.64 -5.72 15.13
C PHE A 49 7.96 -5.52 15.89
N PHE A 50 8.39 -4.27 16.04
CA PHE A 50 9.61 -3.94 16.79
C PHE A 50 9.39 -3.69 18.31
N GLY A 51 8.17 -3.90 18.81
CA GLY A 51 7.84 -3.73 20.22
C GLY A 51 7.85 -2.28 20.71
N ASP A 52 7.72 -1.31 19.81
CA ASP A 52 7.62 0.12 20.14
C ASP A 52 6.15 0.51 20.35
N GLU A 53 5.59 0.14 21.49
CA GLU A 53 4.20 0.43 21.84
C GLU A 53 3.90 1.93 21.90
N CYS A 54 4.89 2.74 22.30
CA CYS A 54 4.71 4.20 22.32
C CYS A 54 4.49 4.78 20.92
N SER A 55 5.27 4.35 19.94
CA SER A 55 5.08 4.77 18.54
C SER A 55 3.79 4.18 17.96
N ALA A 56 3.47 2.92 18.29
CA ALA A 56 2.22 2.30 17.85
C ALA A 56 1.00 3.12 18.32
N GLN A 57 0.98 3.50 19.60
CA GLN A 57 -0.10 4.30 20.15
C GLN A 57 -0.21 5.68 19.49
N LYS A 58 0.92 6.38 19.29
CA LYS A 58 0.93 7.68 18.60
C LYS A 58 0.41 7.61 17.18
N ILE A 59 0.69 6.51 16.46
CA ILE A 59 0.21 6.30 15.10
C ILE A 59 -1.32 6.09 15.10
N LEU A 60 -1.85 5.33 16.04
CA LEU A 60 -3.31 5.16 16.20
C LEU A 60 -4.02 6.46 16.56
N GLU A 61 -3.37 7.34 17.31
CA GLU A 61 -3.91 8.65 17.73
C GLU A 61 -3.86 9.72 16.65
N VAL A 62 -3.26 9.46 15.49
CA VAL A 62 -3.35 10.36 14.33
C VAL A 62 -4.82 10.45 13.94
N SER A 63 -5.46 11.49 14.48
CA SER A 63 -6.90 11.60 14.58
C SER A 63 -7.57 12.16 13.33
N ASP A 64 -8.88 12.10 13.36
CA ASP A 64 -9.82 12.62 12.38
C ASP A 64 -9.58 14.06 11.91
N ARG A 65 -8.94 14.90 12.71
CA ARG A 65 -8.69 16.31 12.35
C ARG A 65 -7.52 16.50 11.38
N SER A 66 -6.45 15.76 11.58
CA SER A 66 -5.29 15.85 10.67
C SER A 66 -5.32 14.81 9.58
N ARG A 67 -5.79 13.58 9.85
CA ARG A 67 -5.83 12.41 8.94
C ARG A 67 -4.79 12.49 7.82
N ASP A 68 -3.59 12.92 8.19
CA ASP A 68 -2.51 13.10 7.26
C ASP A 68 -1.63 11.84 7.23
N PRO A 69 -1.67 11.06 6.13
CA PRO A 69 -0.83 9.89 5.99
C PRO A 69 0.66 10.19 6.16
N MET A 70 1.09 11.40 5.85
CA MET A 70 2.48 11.82 6.02
C MET A 70 2.89 11.89 7.50
N VAL A 71 1.96 12.23 8.40
CA VAL A 71 2.23 12.19 9.86
C VAL A 71 2.52 10.75 10.28
N CYS A 72 1.72 9.79 9.81
CA CYS A 72 1.94 8.37 10.09
C CYS A 72 3.30 7.91 9.56
N LYS A 73 3.66 8.29 8.35
CA LYS A 73 4.95 7.99 7.73
C LYS A 73 6.12 8.54 8.54
N ARG A 74 6.04 9.78 9.02
CA ARG A 74 7.08 10.40 9.86
C ARG A 74 7.23 9.68 11.19
N LEU A 75 6.12 9.30 11.83
CA LEU A 75 6.15 8.51 13.07
C LEU A 75 6.77 7.13 12.83
N GLY A 76 6.43 6.48 11.74
CA GLY A 76 7.00 5.19 11.35
C GLY A 76 8.52 5.22 11.12
N ARG A 77 9.06 6.35 10.67
CA ARG A 77 10.52 6.55 10.52
C ARG A 77 11.24 6.66 11.87
N LYS A 78 10.53 6.95 12.96
CA LYS A 78 11.07 7.10 14.32
C LYS A 78 10.88 5.86 15.19
N VAL A 79 10.34 4.79 14.64
CA VAL A 79 10.14 3.52 15.38
C VAL A 79 11.47 3.03 15.92
N LYS A 80 11.49 2.76 17.23
CA LYS A 80 12.65 2.24 17.95
C LYS A 80 12.90 0.78 17.62
N ASN A 81 14.12 0.32 17.88
CA ASN A 81 14.56 -1.06 17.69
C ASN A 81 14.46 -1.55 16.24
N TYR A 82 14.35 -0.63 15.27
CA TYR A 82 14.25 -0.97 13.86
C TYR A 82 15.51 -1.69 13.36
N VAL A 83 15.30 -2.84 12.71
CA VAL A 83 16.34 -3.61 12.02
C VAL A 83 15.83 -3.88 10.60
N ASP A 84 16.48 -3.31 9.59
CA ASP A 84 16.01 -3.38 8.19
C ASP A 84 15.90 -4.83 7.70
N SER A 85 16.89 -5.66 7.97
CA SER A 85 16.89 -7.07 7.58
C SER A 85 15.74 -7.89 8.18
N GLU A 86 15.29 -7.55 9.39
CA GLU A 86 14.12 -8.20 10.01
C GLU A 86 12.82 -7.68 9.43
N TRP A 87 12.73 -6.36 9.19
CA TRP A 87 11.55 -5.76 8.56
C TRP A 87 11.38 -6.23 7.11
N ASP A 88 12.47 -6.41 6.38
CA ASP A 88 12.44 -6.89 4.99
C ASP A 88 11.77 -8.27 4.86
N LYS A 89 11.89 -9.13 5.88
CA LYS A 89 11.24 -10.46 5.90
C LYS A 89 9.72 -10.41 5.99
N VAL A 90 9.16 -9.33 6.55
CA VAL A 90 7.73 -9.26 6.90
C VAL A 90 7.01 -8.05 6.29
N ARG A 91 7.74 -7.06 5.73
CA ARG A 91 7.13 -5.83 5.20
C ARG A 91 6.07 -6.07 4.14
N TYR A 92 6.28 -7.06 3.27
CA TYR A 92 5.30 -7.40 2.23
C TYR A 92 3.98 -7.87 2.84
N LYS A 93 4.02 -8.77 3.81
CA LYS A 93 2.84 -9.25 4.53
C LYS A 93 2.06 -8.11 5.17
N TYR A 94 2.75 -7.25 5.91
CA TYR A 94 2.11 -6.14 6.64
C TYR A 94 1.65 -4.99 5.73
N MET A 95 2.07 -4.98 4.48
CA MET A 95 1.52 -4.13 3.44
C MET A 95 0.33 -4.79 2.74
N LEU A 96 0.40 -6.08 2.48
CA LEU A 96 -0.65 -6.84 1.77
C LEU A 96 -1.94 -6.92 2.59
N GLU A 97 -1.87 -7.34 3.84
CA GLU A 97 -3.05 -7.58 4.67
C GLU A 97 -3.96 -6.35 4.78
N PRO A 98 -3.47 -5.15 5.18
CA PRO A 98 -4.34 -3.98 5.27
C PRO A 98 -4.84 -3.49 3.89
N ASN A 99 -4.09 -3.72 2.82
CA ASN A 99 -4.56 -3.42 1.48
C ASN A 99 -5.72 -4.33 1.07
N VAL A 100 -5.65 -5.61 1.38
CA VAL A 100 -6.77 -6.55 1.15
C VAL A 100 -8.00 -6.11 1.94
N GLU A 101 -7.84 -5.75 3.22
CA GLU A 101 -8.94 -5.32 4.07
C GLU A 101 -9.62 -4.04 3.56
N ARG A 102 -8.86 -3.03 3.14
CA ARG A 102 -9.49 -1.82 2.59
C ARG A 102 -10.29 -2.09 1.31
N PHE A 103 -9.79 -2.95 0.43
CA PHE A 103 -10.52 -3.32 -0.79
C PHE A 103 -11.72 -4.22 -0.54
N ARG A 104 -11.73 -5.00 0.54
CA ARG A 104 -12.91 -5.77 0.97
C ARG A 104 -14.00 -4.88 1.53
N GLN A 105 -13.64 -3.87 2.32
CA GLN A 105 -14.55 -3.13 3.19
C GLN A 105 -15.07 -1.83 2.57
N ASP A 106 -14.28 -1.18 1.71
CA ASP A 106 -14.69 0.04 1.01
C ASP A 106 -15.29 -0.33 -0.36
N GLU A 107 -16.62 -0.22 -0.49
CA GLU A 107 -17.35 -0.60 -1.71
C GLU A 107 -16.90 0.17 -2.96
N ASN A 108 -16.49 1.43 -2.82
CA ASN A 108 -15.98 2.23 -3.93
C ASN A 108 -14.60 1.73 -4.40
N LEU A 109 -13.70 1.46 -3.44
CA LEU A 109 -12.38 0.90 -3.76
C LEU A 109 -12.50 -0.53 -4.28
N LYS A 110 -13.42 -1.33 -3.75
CA LYS A 110 -13.72 -2.68 -4.23
C LYS A 110 -14.17 -2.65 -5.70
N ALA A 111 -15.10 -1.79 -6.04
CA ALA A 111 -15.54 -1.64 -7.42
C ALA A 111 -14.38 -1.22 -8.35
N LYS A 112 -13.52 -0.31 -7.90
CA LYS A 112 -12.35 0.13 -8.67
C LYS A 112 -11.34 -0.99 -8.89
N ILE A 113 -10.96 -1.75 -7.83
CA ILE A 113 -9.95 -2.81 -7.95
C ILE A 113 -10.45 -3.98 -8.80
N LEU A 114 -11.76 -4.23 -8.84
CA LEU A 114 -12.39 -5.31 -9.61
C LEU A 114 -12.72 -4.92 -11.06
N ASP A 115 -12.48 -3.67 -11.46
CA ASP A 115 -12.76 -3.20 -12.84
C ASP A 115 -12.03 -4.12 -13.85
N PRO A 116 -12.77 -4.67 -14.85
CA PRO A 116 -12.21 -5.57 -15.86
C PRO A 116 -11.03 -5.00 -16.66
N LYS A 117 -10.92 -3.66 -16.75
CA LYS A 117 -9.77 -3.03 -17.44
C LYS A 117 -8.41 -3.38 -16.85
N PHE A 118 -8.36 -3.86 -15.62
CA PHE A 118 -7.12 -4.29 -14.95
C PHE A 118 -6.83 -5.78 -15.13
N GLU A 119 -7.65 -6.51 -15.88
CA GLU A 119 -7.43 -7.94 -16.09
C GLU A 119 -6.09 -8.21 -16.77
N GLY A 120 -5.30 -9.13 -16.19
CA GLY A 120 -3.99 -9.50 -16.70
C GLY A 120 -2.89 -8.43 -16.52
N LYS A 121 -3.17 -7.32 -15.85
CA LYS A 121 -2.22 -6.22 -15.67
C LYS A 121 -1.58 -6.23 -14.30
N THR A 122 -0.33 -5.80 -14.23
CA THR A 122 0.38 -5.53 -12.99
C THR A 122 0.23 -4.06 -12.61
N PHE A 123 -0.15 -3.79 -11.37
CA PHE A 123 -0.11 -2.43 -10.83
C PHE A 123 1.34 -2.00 -10.60
N VAL A 124 1.64 -0.74 -10.86
CA VAL A 124 3.01 -0.20 -10.74
C VAL A 124 2.99 1.16 -10.06
N GLU A 125 3.70 1.27 -8.93
CA GLU A 125 3.89 2.56 -8.27
C GLU A 125 4.99 3.36 -8.97
N ALA A 126 4.60 4.35 -9.75
CA ALA A 126 5.51 5.25 -10.44
C ALA A 126 6.00 6.36 -9.50
N SER A 127 6.78 5.97 -8.50
CA SER A 127 7.40 6.88 -7.54
C SER A 127 8.85 7.13 -7.91
N PRO A 128 9.26 8.39 -8.18
CA PRO A 128 10.62 8.70 -8.60
C PRO A 128 11.67 8.53 -7.48
N LEU A 129 11.24 8.56 -6.22
CA LEU A 129 12.13 8.51 -5.07
C LEU A 129 12.14 7.17 -4.33
N ASP A 130 11.12 6.35 -4.50
CA ASP A 130 10.97 5.09 -3.77
C ASP A 130 11.47 3.90 -4.60
N GLY A 131 12.53 3.25 -4.13
CA GLY A 131 13.09 2.08 -4.79
C GLY A 131 12.68 0.75 -4.16
N ILE A 132 11.89 0.78 -3.08
CA ILE A 132 11.35 -0.42 -2.43
C ILE A 132 9.91 -0.63 -2.89
N TRP A 133 9.05 0.35 -2.65
CA TRP A 133 7.62 0.26 -2.97
C TRP A 133 7.32 0.66 -4.41
N GLY A 134 8.09 1.59 -4.97
CA GLY A 134 7.98 2.07 -6.34
C GLY A 134 9.11 1.60 -7.25
N ILE A 135 9.14 2.16 -8.46
CA ILE A 135 10.09 1.80 -9.53
C ILE A 135 11.22 2.80 -9.76
N ARG A 136 11.28 3.89 -9.00
CA ARG A 136 12.19 5.03 -9.18
C ARG A 136 12.07 5.74 -10.54
N LEU A 137 10.92 5.66 -11.17
CA LEU A 137 10.50 6.47 -12.30
C LEU A 137 9.19 7.15 -11.96
N GLY A 138 9.02 8.40 -12.33
CA GLY A 138 7.80 9.16 -12.09
C GLY A 138 6.83 9.08 -13.26
N MET A 139 5.59 9.53 -13.06
CA MET A 139 4.53 9.53 -14.07
C MET A 139 4.84 10.43 -15.27
N GLU A 140 5.80 11.32 -15.16
CA GLU A 140 6.31 12.19 -16.25
C GLU A 140 7.29 11.49 -17.19
N THR A 141 7.76 10.28 -16.83
CA THR A 141 8.66 9.49 -17.68
C THR A 141 7.96 9.11 -18.99
N PRO A 142 8.64 9.20 -20.16
CA PRO A 142 8.06 8.77 -21.43
C PRO A 142 7.50 7.35 -21.35
N LEU A 143 6.32 7.11 -21.93
CA LEU A 143 5.60 5.85 -21.75
C LEU A 143 6.39 4.62 -22.22
N ASN A 144 7.17 4.74 -23.27
CA ASN A 144 8.02 3.67 -23.77
C ASN A 144 9.13 3.27 -22.80
N GLU A 145 9.57 4.20 -21.93
CA GLU A 145 10.53 3.90 -20.87
C GLU A 145 9.82 3.44 -19.60
N LEU A 146 8.70 4.08 -19.26
CA LEU A 146 7.89 3.72 -18.09
C LEU A 146 7.38 2.27 -18.18
N ASP A 147 6.96 1.83 -19.36
CA ASP A 147 6.42 0.49 -19.62
C ASP A 147 7.51 -0.58 -19.85
N ASP A 148 8.76 -0.19 -19.86
CA ASP A 148 9.92 -1.08 -19.98
C ASP A 148 10.49 -1.42 -18.60
N GLU A 149 10.19 -2.61 -18.10
CA GLU A 149 10.63 -3.09 -16.79
C GLU A 149 12.16 -3.08 -16.63
N SER A 150 12.93 -3.18 -17.73
CA SER A 150 14.39 -3.12 -17.68
C SER A 150 14.92 -1.76 -17.24
N LYS A 151 14.12 -0.72 -17.32
CA LYS A 151 14.44 0.65 -16.90
C LYS A 151 14.13 0.92 -15.41
N TRP A 152 13.40 0.02 -14.76
CA TRP A 152 13.03 0.20 -13.37
C TRP A 152 14.21 -0.02 -12.43
N ASN A 153 14.45 0.96 -11.55
CA ASN A 153 15.49 0.90 -10.52
C ASN A 153 14.89 0.71 -9.12
N GLY A 154 13.67 0.24 -9.03
CA GLY A 154 12.95 -0.09 -7.81
C GLY A 154 12.22 -1.41 -7.93
N LYS A 155 11.85 -1.96 -6.77
CA LYS A 155 11.28 -3.32 -6.65
C LYS A 155 9.78 -3.39 -6.96
N ASN A 156 9.10 -2.25 -7.02
CA ASN A 156 7.63 -2.20 -7.20
C ASN A 156 6.85 -3.07 -6.20
N LEU A 157 7.24 -3.13 -4.95
CA LEU A 157 6.56 -3.99 -3.97
C LEU A 157 5.10 -3.56 -3.74
N LEU A 158 4.80 -2.25 -3.76
CA LEU A 158 3.41 -1.81 -3.61
C LEU A 158 2.57 -2.22 -4.82
N GLY A 159 3.08 -2.08 -6.04
CA GLY A 159 2.37 -2.55 -7.22
C GLY A 159 2.09 -4.05 -7.17
N GLN A 160 3.05 -4.86 -6.72
CA GLN A 160 2.86 -6.29 -6.51
C GLN A 160 1.79 -6.58 -5.45
N VAL A 161 1.82 -5.86 -4.34
CA VAL A 161 0.80 -5.95 -3.26
C VAL A 161 -0.59 -5.65 -3.81
N ILE A 162 -0.77 -4.56 -4.54
CA ILE A 162 -2.07 -4.17 -5.10
C ILE A 162 -2.56 -5.22 -6.12
N THR A 163 -1.66 -5.74 -6.95
CA THR A 163 -1.97 -6.80 -7.92
C THR A 163 -2.43 -8.07 -7.21
N GLU A 164 -1.75 -8.47 -6.14
CA GLU A 164 -2.14 -9.64 -5.35
C GLU A 164 -3.44 -9.40 -4.56
N ALA A 165 -3.62 -8.22 -3.97
CA ALA A 165 -4.86 -7.85 -3.30
C ALA A 165 -6.05 -7.93 -4.25
N ARG A 166 -5.91 -7.47 -5.51
CA ARG A 166 -6.93 -7.66 -6.54
C ARG A 166 -7.27 -9.13 -6.75
N ARG A 167 -6.25 -9.97 -6.89
CA ARG A 167 -6.46 -11.42 -7.09
C ARG A 167 -7.24 -12.04 -5.94
N ILE A 168 -6.89 -11.69 -4.70
CA ILE A 168 -7.57 -12.21 -3.49
C ILE A 168 -9.03 -11.75 -3.46
N VAL A 169 -9.27 -10.45 -3.57
CA VAL A 169 -10.63 -9.88 -3.51
C VAL A 169 -11.50 -10.40 -4.66
N LYS A 170 -10.93 -10.56 -5.85
CA LYS A 170 -11.62 -11.13 -7.01
C LYS A 170 -12.03 -12.59 -6.75
N SER A 171 -11.15 -13.41 -6.20
CA SER A 171 -11.44 -14.81 -5.90
C SER A 171 -12.57 -14.96 -4.89
N GLU A 172 -12.62 -14.10 -3.89
CA GLU A 172 -13.68 -14.07 -2.87
C GLU A 172 -15.03 -13.65 -3.48
N SER A 173 -15.03 -12.66 -4.38
CA SER A 173 -16.25 -12.20 -5.05
C SER A 173 -16.82 -13.22 -6.03
N SER A 174 -16.00 -14.14 -6.56
CA SER A 174 -16.43 -15.21 -7.47
C SER A 174 -16.92 -16.48 -6.74
N ALA A 175 -16.71 -16.59 -5.43
CA ALA A 175 -17.08 -17.74 -4.60
C ALA A 175 -18.51 -17.62 -4.03
N CYS A 176 -19.25 -16.55 -4.33
CA CYS A 176 -20.63 -16.31 -3.89
C CYS A 176 -21.65 -16.70 -4.96
#